data_b5d79b90bb69ae61b3b2a5c92f87a6b1
#
_entry.id   b5d79b90bb69ae61b3b2a5c92f87a6b1
#
_cell.length_a   1.000
_cell.length_b   1.000
_cell.length_c   1.000
_cell.angle_alpha   90.00
_cell.angle_beta   90.00
_cell.angle_gamma   90.00
#
_symmetry.space_group_name_H-M   'P 1'
#
loop_
_entity.id
_entity.type
_entity.pdbx_description
1 polymer ?
#
loop_
_entity_poly.entity_id
_entity_poly.type
_entity_poly.pdbx_seq_one_letter_code
_entity_poly.pdbx_strand_id
1 'polypeptide(L)'
;MKKILLAAVLTGFALSSAYADTVRMGTEGAYMPYNGIDDNGQFIGFEIDLGNELCKRASLDCTWVKNDWDSIIPNLKAGNYDTIIAGMSITEERMKEIDFTTNYTQPDPSKYVALSGASVDFNSGVIAAQTGTIQASFVVESGATLVEFATPDETIAAVRNGEADAVIADKAFLDPIVKESGGELSFVGDSVLIGGGIGMGIRKSDSDLKDKFNAAINSMKADGTLNNLIKQWEIGELF
;
A
#
# COMPACT_ATOMS: atom_id res chain seq x y z
N MET A 1 31.36 25.48 -70.52
CA MET A 1 30.69 25.97 -69.32
C MET A 1 29.88 24.81 -68.71
N LYS A 2 30.43 24.15 -67.67
CA LYS A 2 29.80 23.00 -67.02
C LYS A 2 29.07 23.59 -65.73
N LYS A 3 27.75 23.46 -65.70
CA LYS A 3 26.94 23.80 -64.55
C LYS A 3 26.92 22.58 -63.57
N ILE A 4 27.49 22.77 -62.38
CA ILE A 4 27.43 21.79 -61.28
C ILE A 4 26.17 22.12 -60.48
N LEU A 5 25.18 21.20 -60.46
CA LEU A 5 24.05 21.25 -59.56
C LEU A 5 24.46 20.63 -58.22
N LEU A 6 24.43 21.41 -57.16
CA LEU A 6 24.63 20.97 -55.78
C LEU A 6 23.27 20.53 -55.23
N ALA A 7 23.04 19.25 -55.05
CA ALA A 7 21.84 18.73 -54.38
C ALA A 7 22.07 18.72 -52.87
N ALA A 8 21.36 19.58 -52.13
CA ALA A 8 21.35 19.57 -50.68
C ALA A 8 20.41 18.47 -50.18
N VAL A 9 20.97 17.44 -49.57
CA VAL A 9 20.20 16.38 -48.89
C VAL A 9 19.87 16.91 -47.51
N LEU A 10 18.62 17.30 -47.29
CA LEU A 10 18.05 17.60 -45.96
C LEU A 10 17.72 16.25 -45.27
N THR A 11 18.58 15.77 -44.41
CA THR A 11 18.27 14.69 -43.47
C THR A 11 17.40 15.23 -42.35
N GLY A 12 16.09 15.04 -42.49
CA GLY A 12 15.14 15.31 -41.40
C GLY A 12 15.36 14.32 -40.27
N PHE A 13 15.90 14.79 -39.14
CA PHE A 13 15.83 14.08 -37.85
C PHE A 13 14.38 14.09 -37.40
N ALA A 14 13.66 12.99 -37.58
CA ALA A 14 12.38 12.75 -36.89
C ALA A 14 12.69 12.56 -35.39
N LEU A 15 12.49 13.59 -34.60
CA LEU A 15 12.39 13.48 -33.14
C LEU A 15 11.13 12.65 -32.86
N SER A 16 11.30 11.34 -32.70
CA SER A 16 10.28 10.51 -32.09
C SER A 16 10.16 10.97 -30.62
N SER A 17 9.15 11.77 -30.30
CA SER A 17 8.73 11.94 -28.93
C SER A 17 8.24 10.57 -28.47
N ALA A 18 9.09 9.82 -27.78
CA ALA A 18 8.65 8.70 -26.99
C ALA A 18 7.74 9.29 -25.90
N TYR A 19 6.43 9.19 -26.10
CA TYR A 19 5.50 9.33 -25.00
C TYR A 19 5.86 8.19 -24.03
N ALA A 20 6.45 8.51 -22.91
CA ALA A 20 6.56 7.56 -21.83
C ALA A 20 5.12 7.21 -21.44
N ASP A 21 4.76 5.92 -21.52
CA ASP A 21 3.46 5.47 -21.07
C ASP A 21 3.31 5.87 -19.60
N THR A 22 2.19 6.54 -19.26
CA THR A 22 1.89 6.96 -17.90
C THR A 22 1.69 5.72 -17.03
N VAL A 23 2.44 5.60 -15.94
CA VAL A 23 2.30 4.52 -14.95
C VAL A 23 1.11 4.81 -14.04
N ARG A 24 0.16 3.89 -14.01
CA ARG A 24 -1.04 3.99 -13.17
C ARG A 24 -0.79 3.25 -11.86
N MET A 25 -0.87 3.96 -10.75
CA MET A 25 -0.63 3.44 -9.40
C MET A 25 -1.97 3.19 -8.70
N GLY A 26 -2.31 1.93 -8.49
CA GLY A 26 -3.52 1.50 -7.79
C GLY A 26 -3.35 1.61 -6.27
N THR A 27 -4.32 2.23 -5.60
CA THR A 27 -4.37 2.35 -4.15
C THR A 27 -5.82 2.23 -3.65
N GLU A 28 -6.01 1.82 -2.39
CA GLU A 28 -7.34 1.73 -1.79
C GLU A 28 -7.89 3.11 -1.44
N GLY A 29 -7.06 4.00 -0.90
CA GLY A 29 -7.48 5.33 -0.47
C GLY A 29 -8.36 5.35 0.77
N ALA A 30 -8.25 4.33 1.65
CA ALA A 30 -9.06 4.16 2.85
C ALA A 30 -8.27 3.66 4.07
N TYR A 31 -6.93 3.76 4.05
CA TYR A 31 -6.05 3.18 5.06
C TYR A 31 -5.01 4.19 5.58
N MET A 32 -5.48 5.27 6.22
CA MET A 32 -4.58 6.27 6.82
C MET A 32 -3.78 5.68 7.99
N PRO A 33 -2.51 6.04 8.19
CA PRO A 33 -1.75 7.09 7.51
C PRO A 33 -1.06 6.66 6.21
N TYR A 34 -1.25 5.42 5.76
CA TYR A 34 -0.64 4.92 4.53
C TYR A 34 -1.22 5.60 3.29
N ASN A 35 -2.52 5.49 3.07
CA ASN A 35 -3.20 6.06 1.92
C ASN A 35 -4.65 6.44 2.28
N GLY A 36 -5.12 7.57 1.80
CA GLY A 36 -6.46 8.09 2.03
C GLY A 36 -6.91 9.02 0.91
N ILE A 37 -8.14 9.47 1.01
CA ILE A 37 -8.73 10.51 0.15
C ILE A 37 -9.26 11.61 1.05
N ASP A 38 -8.82 12.85 0.83
CA ASP A 38 -9.28 14.01 1.59
C ASP A 38 -10.68 14.48 1.15
N ASP A 39 -11.23 15.47 1.87
CA ASP A 39 -12.55 16.06 1.59
C ASP A 39 -12.67 16.72 0.21
N ASN A 40 -11.54 17.00 -0.46
CA ASN A 40 -11.49 17.54 -1.82
C ASN A 40 -11.33 16.44 -2.89
N GLY A 41 -11.31 15.17 -2.48
CA GLY A 41 -11.12 14.02 -3.36
C GLY A 41 -9.67 13.81 -3.80
N GLN A 42 -8.68 14.39 -3.08
CA GLN A 42 -7.27 14.22 -3.38
C GLN A 42 -6.71 13.03 -2.60
N PHE A 43 -5.86 12.24 -3.26
CA PHE A 43 -5.12 11.20 -2.57
C PHE A 43 -4.08 11.82 -1.63
N ILE A 44 -4.01 11.31 -0.40
CA ILE A 44 -3.12 11.73 0.67
C ILE A 44 -2.54 10.52 1.40
N GLY A 45 -1.45 10.71 2.13
CA GLY A 45 -0.86 9.68 2.98
C GLY A 45 0.60 9.38 2.64
N PHE A 46 1.21 8.56 3.48
CA PHE A 46 2.61 8.13 3.35
C PHE A 46 2.91 7.57 1.95
N GLU A 47 2.07 6.67 1.46
CA GLU A 47 2.28 5.99 0.18
C GLU A 47 2.07 6.90 -1.01
N ILE A 48 1.26 7.94 -0.86
CA ILE A 48 1.06 8.94 -1.91
C ILE A 48 2.32 9.79 -2.05
N ASP A 49 2.87 10.28 -0.93
CA ASP A 49 4.14 11.03 -0.94
C ASP A 49 5.30 10.15 -1.44
N LEU A 50 5.37 8.91 -0.96
CA LEU A 50 6.34 7.91 -1.40
C LEU A 50 6.24 7.64 -2.91
N GLY A 51 5.06 7.32 -3.41
CA GLY A 51 4.83 6.98 -4.83
C GLY A 51 5.18 8.15 -5.75
N ASN A 52 4.82 9.37 -5.37
CA ASN A 52 5.17 10.57 -6.13
C ASN A 52 6.70 10.78 -6.20
N GLU A 53 7.42 10.59 -5.10
CA GLU A 53 8.90 10.69 -5.08
C GLU A 53 9.56 9.53 -5.86
N LEU A 54 9.00 8.31 -5.77
CA LEU A 54 9.47 7.16 -6.54
C LEU A 54 9.35 7.40 -8.05
N CYS A 55 8.21 7.91 -8.51
CA CYS A 55 7.98 8.26 -9.91
C CYS A 55 8.95 9.32 -10.41
N LYS A 56 9.17 10.37 -9.61
CA LYS A 56 10.14 11.42 -9.91
C LYS A 56 11.55 10.87 -10.06
N ARG A 57 12.01 10.00 -9.12
CA ARG A 57 13.35 9.39 -9.18
C ARG A 57 13.50 8.42 -10.34
N ALA A 58 12.46 7.68 -10.66
CA ALA A 58 12.42 6.76 -11.78
C ALA A 58 12.26 7.46 -13.14
N SER A 59 12.05 8.80 -13.15
CA SER A 59 11.74 9.59 -14.35
C SER A 59 10.51 9.06 -15.09
N LEU A 60 9.48 8.68 -14.34
CA LEU A 60 8.20 8.20 -14.84
C LEU A 60 7.12 9.27 -14.65
N ASP A 61 6.18 9.32 -15.59
CA ASP A 61 4.92 10.03 -15.41
C ASP A 61 3.92 9.08 -14.76
N CYS A 62 3.33 9.48 -13.63
CA CYS A 62 2.47 8.59 -12.84
C CYS A 62 1.13 9.24 -12.51
N THR A 63 0.09 8.41 -12.41
CA THR A 63 -1.25 8.81 -11.98
C THR A 63 -1.78 7.84 -10.93
N TRP A 64 -2.68 8.32 -10.07
CA TRP A 64 -3.31 7.49 -9.04
C TRP A 64 -4.65 6.96 -9.51
N VAL A 65 -4.95 5.70 -9.15
CA VAL A 65 -6.20 5.02 -9.45
C VAL A 65 -6.76 4.42 -8.17
N LYS A 66 -7.98 4.84 -7.77
CA LYS A 66 -8.68 4.20 -6.65
C LYS A 66 -9.15 2.81 -7.05
N ASN A 67 -8.93 1.83 -6.18
CA ASN A 67 -9.46 0.48 -6.31
C ASN A 67 -9.75 -0.12 -4.94
N ASP A 68 -10.91 -0.71 -4.75
CA ASP A 68 -11.25 -1.37 -3.51
C ASP A 68 -10.34 -2.56 -3.26
N TRP A 69 -10.01 -2.82 -2.00
CA TRP A 69 -8.98 -3.77 -1.58
C TRP A 69 -9.21 -5.20 -2.10
N ASP A 70 -10.44 -5.71 -2.03
CA ASP A 70 -10.80 -7.08 -2.40
C ASP A 70 -10.51 -7.42 -3.86
N SER A 71 -10.57 -6.43 -4.75
CA SER A 71 -10.33 -6.55 -6.19
C SER A 71 -8.94 -6.06 -6.64
N ILE A 72 -8.08 -5.61 -5.70
CA ILE A 72 -6.86 -4.88 -6.06
C ILE A 72 -5.84 -5.76 -6.81
N ILE A 73 -5.62 -7.00 -6.40
CA ILE A 73 -4.74 -7.94 -7.12
C ILE A 73 -5.35 -8.40 -8.45
N PRO A 74 -6.63 -8.84 -8.51
CA PRO A 74 -7.29 -9.14 -9.77
C PRO A 74 -7.21 -8.02 -10.81
N ASN A 75 -7.44 -6.78 -10.40
CA ASN A 75 -7.44 -5.63 -11.30
C ASN A 75 -6.03 -5.23 -11.77
N LEU A 76 -4.98 -5.41 -10.94
CA LEU A 76 -3.59 -5.31 -11.38
C LEU A 76 -3.30 -6.33 -12.50
N LYS A 77 -3.68 -7.59 -12.28
CA LYS A 77 -3.49 -8.69 -13.26
C LYS A 77 -4.25 -8.44 -14.57
N ALA A 78 -5.43 -7.83 -14.48
CA ALA A 78 -6.24 -7.46 -15.65
C ALA A 78 -5.68 -6.23 -16.40
N GLY A 79 -4.68 -5.51 -15.85
CA GLY A 79 -4.09 -4.34 -16.49
C GLY A 79 -4.89 -3.04 -16.30
N ASN A 80 -5.76 -2.97 -15.29
CA ASN A 80 -6.50 -1.75 -14.98
C ASN A 80 -5.58 -0.64 -14.45
N TYR A 81 -4.46 -1.01 -13.85
CA TYR A 81 -3.34 -0.16 -13.46
C TYR A 81 -2.04 -0.99 -13.48
N ASP A 82 -0.92 -0.39 -13.13
CA ASP A 82 0.41 -0.96 -13.39
C ASP A 82 1.15 -1.34 -12.11
N THR A 83 0.79 -0.74 -10.97
CA THR A 83 1.32 -1.08 -9.64
C THR A 83 0.23 -1.02 -8.58
N ILE A 84 0.43 -1.74 -7.47
CA ILE A 84 -0.34 -1.58 -6.23
C ILE A 84 0.57 -0.90 -5.20
N ILE A 85 0.08 0.17 -4.57
CA ILE A 85 0.72 0.84 -3.44
C ILE A 85 -0.38 1.17 -2.43
N ALA A 86 -0.65 0.24 -1.51
CA ALA A 86 -1.86 0.20 -0.69
C ALA A 86 -1.69 -0.58 0.63
N GLY A 87 -0.60 -0.34 1.36
CA GLY A 87 -0.32 -1.04 2.63
C GLY A 87 -0.14 -2.55 2.47
N MET A 88 0.20 -3.01 1.26
CA MET A 88 0.21 -4.43 0.96
C MET A 88 1.48 -5.13 1.47
N SER A 89 1.34 -5.94 2.50
CA SER A 89 2.41 -6.79 3.01
C SER A 89 2.87 -7.80 1.97
N ILE A 90 4.20 -7.95 1.83
CA ILE A 90 4.82 -8.99 1.01
C ILE A 90 4.61 -10.33 1.69
N THR A 91 3.98 -11.28 0.98
CA THR A 91 3.78 -12.66 1.46
C THR A 91 4.06 -13.68 0.35
N GLU A 92 4.43 -14.90 0.73
CA GLU A 92 4.64 -15.98 -0.23
C GLU A 92 3.38 -16.30 -1.04
N GLU A 93 2.21 -16.18 -0.42
CA GLU A 93 0.93 -16.41 -1.08
C GLU A 93 0.67 -15.38 -2.18
N ARG A 94 0.80 -14.09 -1.86
CA ARG A 94 0.66 -13.01 -2.84
C ARG A 94 1.71 -13.09 -3.95
N MET A 95 2.94 -13.52 -3.62
CA MET A 95 4.00 -13.74 -4.62
C MET A 95 3.71 -14.88 -5.60
N LYS A 96 2.75 -15.77 -5.33
CA LYS A 96 2.28 -16.73 -6.33
C LYS A 96 1.51 -16.04 -7.46
N GLU A 97 0.81 -14.95 -7.15
CA GLU A 97 -0.08 -14.22 -8.06
C GLU A 97 0.60 -13.04 -8.77
N ILE A 98 1.33 -12.22 -8.02
CA ILE A 98 2.01 -11.01 -8.47
C ILE A 98 3.47 -11.02 -8.02
N ASP A 99 4.24 -10.02 -8.43
CA ASP A 99 5.59 -9.76 -7.94
C ASP A 99 5.60 -8.51 -7.05
N PHE A 100 6.67 -8.29 -6.31
CA PHE A 100 6.83 -7.14 -5.42
C PHE A 100 8.18 -6.45 -5.67
N THR A 101 8.21 -5.15 -5.40
CA THR A 101 9.48 -4.44 -5.19
C THR A 101 10.14 -4.88 -3.89
N THR A 102 11.35 -4.40 -3.63
CA THR A 102 11.89 -4.39 -2.26
C THR A 102 10.93 -3.63 -1.34
N ASN A 103 10.85 -4.04 -0.09
CA ASN A 103 9.99 -3.40 0.89
C ASN A 103 10.37 -1.92 1.11
N TYR A 104 9.37 -1.08 1.33
CA TYR A 104 9.54 0.33 1.68
C TYR A 104 9.12 0.64 3.13
N THR A 105 8.62 -0.35 3.87
CA THR A 105 8.54 -0.33 5.34
C THR A 105 9.23 -1.55 5.91
N GLN A 106 9.71 -1.46 7.16
CA GLN A 106 10.05 -2.65 7.93
C GLN A 106 8.75 -3.42 8.27
N PRO A 107 8.84 -4.71 8.66
CA PRO A 107 7.68 -5.41 9.20
C PRO A 107 7.11 -4.64 10.40
N ASP A 108 5.85 -4.21 10.30
CA ASP A 108 5.12 -3.54 11.37
C ASP A 108 4.17 -4.53 12.05
N PRO A 109 4.05 -4.55 13.38
CA PRO A 109 3.15 -5.48 14.06
C PRO A 109 1.69 -5.13 13.80
N SER A 110 0.86 -6.18 13.67
CA SER A 110 -0.58 -6.04 13.83
C SER A 110 -0.96 -6.01 15.31
N LYS A 111 -2.03 -5.31 15.64
CA LYS A 111 -2.56 -5.17 17.01
C LYS A 111 -4.06 -5.42 17.01
N TYR A 112 -4.55 -5.79 18.18
CA TYR A 112 -5.97 -5.84 18.45
C TYR A 112 -6.45 -4.57 19.12
N VAL A 113 -7.64 -4.09 18.73
CA VAL A 113 -8.35 -2.99 19.36
C VAL A 113 -9.76 -3.44 19.73
N ALA A 114 -10.18 -3.11 20.93
CA ALA A 114 -11.51 -3.40 21.48
C ALA A 114 -12.08 -2.18 22.21
N LEU A 115 -13.34 -2.26 22.63
CA LEU A 115 -13.90 -1.29 23.57
C LEU A 115 -13.10 -1.30 24.88
N SER A 116 -12.85 -0.14 25.44
CA SER A 116 -12.04 0.01 26.65
C SER A 116 -12.63 -0.78 27.81
N GLY A 117 -11.80 -1.61 28.44
CA GLY A 117 -12.20 -2.49 29.53
C GLY A 117 -12.87 -3.81 29.10
N ALA A 118 -13.00 -4.06 27.80
CA ALA A 118 -13.49 -5.34 27.31
C ALA A 118 -12.49 -6.47 27.61
N SER A 119 -13.02 -7.66 27.89
CA SER A 119 -12.22 -8.90 27.98
C SER A 119 -12.41 -9.67 26.68
N VAL A 120 -11.34 -9.84 25.92
CA VAL A 120 -11.35 -10.50 24.59
C VAL A 120 -10.71 -11.88 24.71
N ASP A 121 -11.40 -12.91 24.23
CA ASP A 121 -10.81 -14.24 24.03
C ASP A 121 -10.30 -14.35 22.58
N PHE A 122 -8.99 -14.28 22.40
CA PHE A 122 -8.36 -14.30 21.08
C PHE A 122 -8.37 -15.67 20.40
N ASN A 123 -8.84 -16.74 21.08
CA ASN A 123 -8.92 -18.09 20.52
C ASN A 123 -10.36 -18.54 20.20
N SER A 124 -11.37 -17.85 20.74
CA SER A 124 -12.78 -18.25 20.57
C SER A 124 -13.74 -17.08 20.40
N GLY A 125 -13.29 -15.84 20.65
CA GLY A 125 -14.08 -14.62 20.48
C GLY A 125 -14.31 -14.26 19.01
N VAL A 126 -15.12 -13.24 18.78
CA VAL A 126 -15.45 -12.73 17.45
C VAL A 126 -14.48 -11.60 17.10
N ILE A 127 -13.64 -11.80 16.09
CA ILE A 127 -12.61 -10.86 15.68
C ILE A 127 -12.92 -10.33 14.28
N ALA A 128 -12.99 -9.00 14.15
CA ALA A 128 -13.17 -8.32 12.88
C ALA A 128 -11.81 -8.13 12.17
N ALA A 129 -11.80 -8.34 10.86
CA ALA A 129 -10.68 -7.98 9.99
C ALA A 129 -11.18 -7.60 8.60
N GLN A 130 -10.39 -6.86 7.84
CA GLN A 130 -10.72 -6.59 6.44
C GLN A 130 -10.50 -7.85 5.61
N THR A 131 -11.42 -8.14 4.71
CA THR A 131 -11.41 -9.31 3.82
C THR A 131 -10.09 -9.41 3.03
N GLY A 132 -9.53 -10.63 2.92
CA GLY A 132 -8.33 -10.89 2.11
C GLY A 132 -7.04 -10.28 2.66
N THR A 133 -7.02 -9.89 3.94
CA THR A 133 -5.81 -9.42 4.63
C THR A 133 -5.06 -10.57 5.29
N ILE A 134 -3.78 -10.33 5.62
CA ILE A 134 -2.98 -11.27 6.42
C ILE A 134 -3.55 -11.42 7.83
N GLN A 135 -4.19 -10.37 8.34
CA GLN A 135 -4.86 -10.37 9.64
C GLN A 135 -6.08 -11.29 9.65
N ALA A 136 -6.91 -11.25 8.59
CA ALA A 136 -8.03 -12.18 8.44
C ALA A 136 -7.56 -13.64 8.43
N SER A 137 -6.52 -13.97 7.65
CA SER A 137 -5.92 -15.29 7.63
C SER A 137 -5.40 -15.71 9.01
N PHE A 138 -4.75 -14.81 9.72
CA PHE A 138 -4.24 -15.08 11.06
C PHE A 138 -5.37 -15.38 12.08
N VAL A 139 -6.49 -14.66 12.01
CA VAL A 139 -7.66 -14.96 12.86
C VAL A 139 -8.21 -16.35 12.60
N VAL A 140 -8.33 -16.76 11.33
CA VAL A 140 -8.76 -18.14 10.98
C VAL A 140 -7.82 -19.18 11.60
N GLU A 141 -6.52 -18.96 11.54
CA GLU A 141 -5.50 -19.87 12.07
C GLU A 141 -5.51 -19.92 13.62
N SER A 142 -5.91 -18.84 14.29
CA SER A 142 -5.99 -18.79 15.75
C SER A 142 -7.14 -19.62 16.35
N GLY A 143 -8.16 -19.92 15.54
CA GLY A 143 -9.39 -20.61 15.98
C GLY A 143 -10.49 -19.66 16.47
N ALA A 144 -10.27 -18.35 16.49
CA ALA A 144 -11.30 -17.34 16.77
C ALA A 144 -12.34 -17.29 15.63
N THR A 145 -13.48 -16.73 15.91
CA THR A 145 -14.52 -16.49 14.91
C THR A 145 -14.18 -15.23 14.13
N LEU A 146 -13.82 -15.39 12.86
CA LEU A 146 -13.59 -14.26 11.96
C LEU A 146 -14.91 -13.68 11.47
N VAL A 147 -15.05 -12.33 11.52
CA VAL A 147 -16.03 -11.58 10.75
C VAL A 147 -15.30 -10.62 9.82
N GLU A 148 -15.61 -10.70 8.54
CA GLU A 148 -14.91 -9.95 7.50
C GLU A 148 -15.75 -8.79 7.00
N PHE A 149 -15.07 -7.66 6.72
CA PHE A 149 -15.67 -6.45 6.17
C PHE A 149 -14.89 -5.99 4.94
N ALA A 150 -15.56 -5.29 4.04
CA ALA A 150 -14.95 -4.82 2.81
C ALA A 150 -13.93 -3.69 3.05
N THR A 151 -14.20 -2.83 4.03
CA THR A 151 -13.37 -1.66 4.33
C THR A 151 -12.80 -1.69 5.75
N PRO A 152 -11.65 -1.05 6.00
CA PRO A 152 -11.07 -0.93 7.34
C PRO A 152 -12.01 -0.23 8.33
N ASP A 153 -12.72 0.81 7.90
CA ASP A 153 -13.63 1.56 8.76
C ASP A 153 -14.81 0.71 9.25
N GLU A 154 -15.31 -0.20 8.41
CA GLU A 154 -16.37 -1.14 8.82
C GLU A 154 -15.90 -2.09 9.91
N THR A 155 -14.63 -2.49 9.93
CA THR A 155 -14.07 -3.33 11.00
C THR A 155 -14.06 -2.62 12.35
N ILE A 156 -13.74 -1.33 12.35
CA ILE A 156 -13.79 -0.49 13.56
C ILE A 156 -15.25 -0.28 14.01
N ALA A 157 -16.15 -0.03 13.07
CA ALA A 157 -17.59 0.12 13.36
C ALA A 157 -18.17 -1.16 13.97
N ALA A 158 -17.75 -2.34 13.51
CA ALA A 158 -18.21 -3.63 14.05
C ALA A 158 -17.87 -3.78 15.55
N VAL A 159 -16.70 -3.32 15.99
CA VAL A 159 -16.32 -3.31 17.42
C VAL A 159 -17.19 -2.32 18.20
N ARG A 160 -17.41 -1.10 17.67
CA ARG A 160 -18.24 -0.08 18.31
C ARG A 160 -19.69 -0.52 18.45
N ASN A 161 -20.20 -1.24 17.48
CA ASN A 161 -21.59 -1.73 17.45
C ASN A 161 -21.78 -3.05 18.22
N GLY A 162 -20.71 -3.68 18.71
CA GLY A 162 -20.77 -4.96 19.41
C GLY A 162 -21.00 -6.17 18.49
N GLU A 163 -20.71 -6.03 17.19
CA GLU A 163 -20.73 -7.12 16.21
C GLU A 163 -19.47 -7.98 16.29
N ALA A 164 -18.37 -7.40 16.79
CA ALA A 164 -17.12 -8.07 17.09
C ALA A 164 -16.57 -7.67 18.45
N ASP A 165 -15.87 -8.59 19.12
CA ASP A 165 -15.21 -8.34 20.40
C ASP A 165 -13.96 -7.48 20.23
N ALA A 166 -13.26 -7.64 19.11
CA ALA A 166 -12.08 -6.85 18.72
C ALA A 166 -11.92 -6.79 17.22
N VAL A 167 -11.12 -5.84 16.76
CA VAL A 167 -10.58 -5.76 15.40
C VAL A 167 -9.08 -6.04 15.44
N ILE A 168 -8.53 -6.66 14.39
CA ILE A 168 -7.09 -6.76 14.17
C ILE A 168 -6.70 -6.09 12.85
N ALA A 169 -5.71 -5.20 12.91
CA ALA A 169 -5.13 -4.51 11.75
C ALA A 169 -3.68 -4.08 12.06
N ASP A 170 -3.02 -3.44 11.09
CA ASP A 170 -1.69 -2.88 11.30
C ASP A 170 -1.71 -1.80 12.39
N LYS A 171 -0.69 -1.83 13.27
CA LYS A 171 -0.62 -0.92 14.41
C LYS A 171 -0.66 0.55 13.97
N ALA A 172 0.07 0.90 12.90
CA ALA A 172 0.11 2.26 12.40
C ALA A 172 -1.26 2.79 11.93
N PHE A 173 -2.13 1.92 11.38
CA PHE A 173 -3.52 2.26 11.07
C PHE A 173 -4.35 2.47 12.34
N LEU A 174 -4.18 1.61 13.36
CA LEU A 174 -4.99 1.64 14.59
C LEU A 174 -4.57 2.75 15.56
N ASP A 175 -3.30 3.17 15.56
CA ASP A 175 -2.78 4.18 16.50
C ASP A 175 -3.59 5.49 16.49
N PRO A 176 -3.83 6.16 15.35
CA PRO A 176 -4.63 7.38 15.33
C PRO A 176 -6.08 7.13 15.76
N ILE A 177 -6.68 6.01 15.38
CA ILE A 177 -8.07 5.65 15.73
C ILE A 177 -8.23 5.51 17.24
N VAL A 178 -7.33 4.81 17.90
CA VAL A 178 -7.35 4.66 19.36
C VAL A 178 -7.12 6.01 20.05
N LYS A 179 -6.14 6.78 19.58
CA LYS A 179 -5.81 8.10 20.12
C LYS A 179 -7.00 9.08 20.02
N GLU A 180 -7.69 9.07 18.90
CA GLU A 180 -8.81 9.97 18.62
C GLU A 180 -10.16 9.49 19.21
N SER A 181 -10.24 8.24 19.67
CA SER A 181 -11.46 7.66 20.25
C SER A 181 -11.88 8.29 21.57
N GLY A 182 -11.04 9.15 22.17
CA GLY A 182 -11.34 9.75 23.47
C GLY A 182 -11.39 8.75 24.63
N GLY A 183 -10.78 7.58 24.47
CA GLY A 183 -10.76 6.51 25.47
C GLY A 183 -11.88 5.47 25.29
N GLU A 184 -12.68 5.57 24.24
CA GLU A 184 -13.68 4.55 23.88
C GLU A 184 -13.01 3.22 23.47
N LEU A 185 -11.94 3.31 22.69
CA LEU A 185 -11.19 2.18 22.19
C LEU A 185 -9.83 2.08 22.88
N SER A 186 -9.34 0.86 23.04
CA SER A 186 -7.99 0.58 23.58
C SER A 186 -7.34 -0.59 22.87
N PHE A 187 -6.00 -0.58 22.83
CA PHE A 187 -5.26 -1.77 22.47
C PHE A 187 -5.43 -2.87 23.51
N VAL A 188 -5.62 -4.10 23.03
CA VAL A 188 -5.77 -5.30 23.87
C VAL A 188 -4.85 -6.41 23.33
N GLY A 189 -4.48 -7.35 24.21
CA GLY A 189 -3.60 -8.47 23.84
C GLY A 189 -2.21 -8.08 23.40
N ASP A 190 -1.46 -9.06 22.91
CA ASP A 190 -0.09 -8.90 22.43
C ASP A 190 -0.04 -8.37 20.99
N SER A 191 1.12 -7.87 20.61
CA SER A 191 1.41 -7.55 19.21
C SER A 191 1.67 -8.82 18.43
N VAL A 192 1.19 -8.89 17.19
CA VAL A 192 1.37 -10.02 16.29
C VAL A 192 2.20 -9.58 15.10
N LEU A 193 3.39 -10.16 14.93
CA LEU A 193 4.24 -9.87 13.78
C LEU A 193 3.93 -10.85 12.66
N ILE A 194 3.16 -10.40 11.67
CA ILE A 194 2.76 -11.14 10.47
C ILE A 194 3.12 -10.32 9.23
N GLY A 195 3.53 -11.01 8.16
CA GLY A 195 3.99 -10.34 6.94
C GLY A 195 5.47 -9.93 6.96
N GLY A 196 6.00 -9.59 5.79
CA GLY A 196 7.43 -9.34 5.53
C GLY A 196 7.80 -7.86 5.28
N GLY A 197 7.00 -6.91 5.76
CA GLY A 197 7.07 -5.50 5.39
C GLY A 197 6.20 -5.22 4.16
N ILE A 198 6.03 -3.94 3.83
CA ILE A 198 5.17 -3.50 2.73
C ILE A 198 6.01 -3.20 1.48
N GLY A 199 5.54 -3.64 0.32
CA GLY A 199 6.17 -3.40 -0.97
C GLY A 199 5.13 -3.07 -2.04
N MET A 200 5.57 -2.46 -3.16
CA MET A 200 4.68 -2.25 -4.31
C MET A 200 4.41 -3.58 -5.01
N GLY A 201 3.13 -3.89 -5.21
CA GLY A 201 2.72 -5.01 -6.05
C GLY A 201 2.86 -4.67 -7.53
N ILE A 202 3.41 -5.58 -8.33
CA ILE A 202 3.66 -5.40 -9.76
C ILE A 202 3.34 -6.71 -10.48
N ARG A 203 2.85 -6.67 -11.73
CA ARG A 203 2.68 -7.88 -12.51
C ARG A 203 4.04 -8.58 -12.73
N LYS A 204 4.05 -9.90 -12.72
CA LYS A 204 5.26 -10.71 -12.98
C LYS A 204 5.90 -10.45 -14.35
N SER A 205 5.11 -9.97 -15.32
CA SER A 205 5.58 -9.58 -16.64
C SER A 205 6.38 -8.28 -16.66
N ASP A 206 6.22 -7.42 -15.65
CA ASP A 206 6.66 -6.02 -15.68
C ASP A 206 7.99 -5.83 -14.92
N SER A 207 8.96 -6.73 -15.16
CA SER A 207 10.26 -6.74 -14.48
C SER A 207 11.02 -5.42 -14.61
N ASP A 208 10.98 -4.78 -15.78
CA ASP A 208 11.68 -3.51 -16.02
C ASP A 208 11.09 -2.38 -15.15
N LEU A 209 9.77 -2.36 -14.97
CA LEU A 209 9.11 -1.41 -14.09
C LEU A 209 9.48 -1.65 -12.61
N LYS A 210 9.51 -2.93 -12.20
CA LYS A 210 9.97 -3.34 -10.86
C LYS A 210 11.40 -2.87 -10.59
N ASP A 211 12.31 -3.05 -11.54
CA ASP A 211 13.71 -2.68 -11.39
C ASP A 211 13.88 -1.15 -11.25
N LYS A 212 13.11 -0.36 -12.00
CA LYS A 212 13.09 1.11 -11.86
C LYS A 212 12.64 1.53 -10.46
N PHE A 213 11.54 0.96 -9.94
CA PHE A 213 11.07 1.27 -8.61
C PHE A 213 12.01 0.75 -7.51
N ASN A 214 12.60 -0.42 -7.67
CA ASN A 214 13.64 -0.92 -6.76
C ASN A 214 14.83 0.04 -6.67
N ALA A 215 15.31 0.54 -7.81
CA ALA A 215 16.40 1.53 -7.83
C ALA A 215 16.00 2.82 -7.11
N ALA A 216 14.78 3.30 -7.31
CA ALA A 216 14.25 4.48 -6.64
C ALA A 216 14.11 4.27 -5.13
N ILE A 217 13.54 3.14 -4.67
CA ILE A 217 13.41 2.79 -3.25
C ILE A 217 14.79 2.72 -2.59
N ASN A 218 15.74 2.02 -3.21
CA ASN A 218 17.11 1.91 -2.69
C ASN A 218 17.81 3.26 -2.60
N SER A 219 17.60 4.14 -3.58
CA SER A 219 18.08 5.52 -3.54
C SER A 219 17.50 6.30 -2.37
N MET A 220 16.18 6.17 -2.10
CA MET A 220 15.52 6.83 -0.96
C MET A 220 15.98 6.28 0.39
N LYS A 221 16.29 4.98 0.48
CA LYS A 221 16.92 4.38 1.67
C LYS A 221 18.32 4.96 1.89
N ALA A 222 19.12 5.02 0.84
CA ALA A 222 20.52 5.45 0.93
C ALA A 222 20.70 6.92 1.32
N ASP A 223 19.82 7.83 0.86
CA ASP A 223 19.91 9.26 1.15
C ASP A 223 19.04 9.71 2.35
N GLY A 224 18.30 8.77 2.97
CA GLY A 224 17.45 9.02 4.14
C GLY A 224 16.09 9.63 3.82
N THR A 225 15.74 9.86 2.56
CA THR A 225 14.42 10.41 2.18
C THR A 225 13.29 9.50 2.63
N LEU A 226 13.45 8.17 2.49
CA LEU A 226 12.44 7.22 2.95
C LEU A 226 12.23 7.31 4.47
N ASN A 227 13.31 7.37 5.26
CA ASN A 227 13.24 7.52 6.71
C ASN A 227 12.58 8.85 7.14
N ASN A 228 12.75 9.92 6.33
CA ASN A 228 12.07 11.17 6.60
C ASN A 228 10.55 11.06 6.40
N LEU A 229 10.10 10.37 5.34
CA LEU A 229 8.67 10.10 5.12
C LEU A 229 8.09 9.19 6.21
N ILE A 230 8.81 8.13 6.60
CA ILE A 230 8.39 7.22 7.70
C ILE A 230 8.18 8.02 9.00
N LYS A 231 9.09 8.94 9.34
CA LYS A 231 8.96 9.81 10.51
C LYS A 231 7.80 10.80 10.38
N GLN A 232 7.64 11.42 9.22
CA GLN A 232 6.58 12.40 8.96
C GLN A 232 5.20 11.80 9.16
N TRP A 233 5.01 10.55 8.74
CA TRP A 233 3.75 9.84 8.78
C TRP A 233 3.61 8.86 9.96
N GLU A 234 4.62 8.78 10.81
CA GLU A 234 4.67 7.87 11.98
C GLU A 234 4.45 6.38 11.60
N ILE A 235 5.06 5.95 10.46
CA ILE A 235 4.96 4.60 9.90
C ILE A 235 6.06 3.69 10.46
N GLY A 236 5.88 3.11 11.63
CA GLY A 236 6.74 2.04 12.15
C GLY A 236 8.24 2.36 12.23
N GLU A 237 9.09 1.36 12.00
CA GLU A 237 10.55 1.43 12.19
C GLU A 237 11.29 1.97 10.96
N LEU A 238 12.47 2.58 11.21
CA LEU A 238 13.36 3.13 10.17
C LEU A 238 14.25 2.04 9.56
N PHE A 239 14.75 2.29 8.36
CA PHE A 239 15.79 1.50 7.71
C PHE A 239 17.18 1.87 8.18
#